data_b6b79f4204bcb8c00de8c54c2d6469e0
#
_entry.id   b6b79f4204bcb8c00de8c54c2d6469e0
#
_cell.length_a   1.000
_cell.length_b   1.000
_cell.length_c   1.000
_cell.angle_alpha   90.00
_cell.angle_beta   90.00
_cell.angle_gamma   90.00
#
_symmetry.space_group_name_H-M   'P 1'
#
loop_
_entity.id
_entity.type
_entity.pdbx_description
1 polymer ?
#
loop_
_entity_poly.entity_id
_entity_poly.type
_entity_poly.pdbx_seq_one_letter_code
_entity_poly.pdbx_strand_id
1 'polypeptide(L)'
;ALAICAGASRPEVRSVAAFAPPADFEDWSNDPEHLLGHARSVGVIRDPDFPKDFDAWAEELDHVKAIDSAAEFAPRSLTILHGGDDDVVPVFDSRMVADAHGAADLRIIQGAGHLLRYDPRAIAVLLGWVDRQRFSHNV
;
A
#
# COMPACT_ATOMS: atom_id res chain seq x y z
N ALA A 1 0.01 -1.48 0.44
CA ALA A 1 -0.56 -2.77 0.83
C ALA A 1 -0.72 -2.88 2.34
N LEU A 2 0.37 -2.91 3.13
CA LEU A 2 0.34 -3.17 4.58
C LEU A 2 -0.61 -2.28 5.38
N ALA A 3 -0.74 -0.98 5.05
CA ALA A 3 -1.69 -0.08 5.72
C ALA A 3 -3.15 -0.52 5.52
N ILE A 4 -3.50 -1.06 4.36
CA ILE A 4 -4.83 -1.55 4.05
C ILE A 4 -5.09 -2.84 4.84
N CYS A 5 -4.15 -3.79 4.84
CA CYS A 5 -4.25 -5.04 5.59
C CYS A 5 -4.38 -4.78 7.11
N ALA A 6 -3.55 -3.88 7.65
CA ALA A 6 -3.61 -3.49 9.06
C ALA A 6 -4.92 -2.77 9.39
N GLY A 7 -5.44 -1.96 8.48
CA GLY A 7 -6.73 -1.29 8.63
C GLY A 7 -7.89 -2.27 8.63
N ALA A 8 -7.88 -3.26 7.76
CA ALA A 8 -8.92 -4.29 7.66
C ALA A 8 -9.02 -5.10 8.97
N SER A 9 -7.88 -5.51 9.51
CA SER A 9 -7.80 -6.33 10.73
C SER A 9 -8.15 -5.59 12.02
N ARG A 10 -8.34 -4.24 11.99
CA ARG A 10 -8.54 -3.41 13.18
C ARG A 10 -9.81 -2.56 13.05
N PRO A 11 -10.86 -2.87 13.82
CA PRO A 11 -12.13 -2.14 13.76
C PRO A 11 -12.02 -0.65 14.15
N GLU A 12 -11.05 -0.30 14.99
CA GLU A 12 -10.78 1.07 15.42
C GLU A 12 -10.19 1.96 14.32
N VAL A 13 -9.62 1.37 13.24
CA VAL A 13 -9.11 2.13 12.08
C VAL A 13 -10.29 2.53 11.20
N ARG A 14 -10.58 3.83 11.15
CA ARG A 14 -11.72 4.38 10.41
C ARG A 14 -11.41 4.76 8.97
N SER A 15 -10.15 5.10 8.70
CA SER A 15 -9.72 5.56 7.39
C SER A 15 -8.28 5.17 7.11
N VAL A 16 -7.96 4.90 5.84
CA VAL A 16 -6.62 4.57 5.37
C VAL A 16 -6.28 5.42 4.15
N ALA A 17 -5.05 5.94 4.11
CA ALA A 17 -4.45 6.48 2.90
C ALA A 17 -3.26 5.58 2.51
N ALA A 18 -3.25 5.09 1.28
CA ALA A 18 -2.21 4.22 0.75
C ALA A 18 -1.54 4.84 -0.48
N PHE A 19 -0.21 4.72 -0.54
CA PHE A 19 0.60 5.18 -1.67
C PHE A 19 1.07 3.99 -2.47
N ALA A 20 0.72 3.95 -3.75
CA ALA A 20 1.12 2.94 -4.73
C ALA A 20 1.06 1.51 -4.16
N PRO A 21 -0.07 1.07 -3.59
CA PRO A 21 -0.15 -0.27 -3.04
C PRO A 21 -0.14 -1.29 -4.17
N PRO A 22 0.70 -2.33 -4.11
CA PRO A 22 0.49 -3.54 -4.90
C PRO A 22 -0.81 -4.23 -4.44
N ALA A 23 -1.49 -4.91 -5.36
CA ALA A 23 -2.72 -5.65 -5.08
C ALA A 23 -2.45 -6.85 -4.15
N ASP A 24 -1.35 -7.53 -4.41
CA ASP A 24 -0.80 -8.63 -3.61
C ASP A 24 0.73 -8.64 -3.72
N PHE A 25 1.36 -9.67 -3.22
CA PHE A 25 2.81 -9.88 -3.28
C PHE A 25 3.17 -11.17 -4.04
N GLU A 26 2.27 -11.69 -4.87
CA GLU A 26 2.45 -12.98 -5.54
C GLU A 26 3.72 -13.01 -6.39
N ASP A 27 3.99 -11.97 -7.17
CA ASP A 27 5.21 -11.88 -8.00
C ASP A 27 6.49 -11.92 -7.15
N TRP A 28 6.44 -11.39 -5.93
CA TRP A 28 7.58 -11.34 -5.02
C TRP A 28 7.71 -12.60 -4.17
N SER A 29 6.60 -13.25 -3.83
CA SER A 29 6.61 -14.53 -3.11
C SER A 29 7.10 -15.68 -3.98
N ASN A 30 6.98 -15.57 -5.30
CA ASN A 30 7.54 -16.54 -6.26
C ASN A 30 9.07 -16.52 -6.32
N ASP A 31 9.72 -15.40 -5.95
CA ASP A 31 11.19 -15.29 -5.86
C ASP A 31 11.61 -14.47 -4.62
N PRO A 32 11.38 -15.00 -3.41
CA PRO A 32 11.65 -14.27 -2.18
C PRO A 32 13.14 -14.01 -1.95
N GLU A 33 14.04 -14.85 -2.51
CA GLU A 33 15.48 -14.62 -2.44
C GLU A 33 15.88 -13.37 -3.19
N HIS A 34 15.34 -13.18 -4.40
CA HIS A 34 15.57 -11.97 -5.20
C HIS A 34 15.03 -10.74 -4.47
N LEU A 35 13.80 -10.81 -3.94
CA LEU A 35 13.20 -9.71 -3.17
C LEU A 35 14.09 -9.33 -1.99
N LEU A 36 14.56 -10.30 -1.20
CA LEU A 36 15.44 -10.06 -0.05
C LEU A 36 16.76 -9.43 -0.48
N GLY A 37 17.38 -9.95 -1.54
CA GLY A 37 18.62 -9.43 -2.11
C GLY A 37 18.46 -7.99 -2.58
N HIS A 38 17.38 -7.68 -3.31
CA HIS A 38 17.06 -6.34 -3.76
C HIS A 38 16.82 -5.38 -2.57
N ALA A 39 15.99 -5.76 -1.61
CA ALA A 39 15.68 -4.94 -0.43
C ALA A 39 16.94 -4.60 0.41
N ARG A 40 17.89 -5.53 0.49
CA ARG A 40 19.20 -5.29 1.09
C ARG A 40 20.05 -4.33 0.26
N SER A 41 20.10 -4.50 -1.05
CA SER A 41 20.92 -3.66 -1.95
C SER A 41 20.49 -2.20 -1.94
N VAL A 42 19.18 -1.93 -1.83
CA VAL A 42 18.62 -0.57 -1.75
C VAL A 42 18.53 -0.03 -0.31
N GLY A 43 18.95 -0.81 0.68
CA GLY A 43 19.04 -0.41 2.08
C GLY A 43 17.72 -0.34 2.83
N VAL A 44 16.67 -0.97 2.33
CA VAL A 44 15.38 -1.13 3.03
C VAL A 44 15.53 -2.10 4.19
N ILE A 45 16.16 -3.25 3.93
CA ILE A 45 16.54 -4.23 4.96
C ILE A 45 18.02 -4.01 5.29
N ARG A 46 18.29 -3.55 6.50
CA ARG A 46 19.65 -3.24 6.99
C ARG A 46 20.16 -4.23 8.02
N ASP A 47 19.24 -4.97 8.65
CA ASP A 47 19.60 -6.03 9.58
C ASP A 47 20.13 -7.25 8.79
N PRO A 48 21.41 -7.62 8.97
CA PRO A 48 21.98 -8.77 8.27
C PRO A 48 21.33 -10.11 8.69
N ASP A 49 20.75 -10.15 9.91
CA ASP A 49 20.14 -11.36 10.48
C ASP A 49 18.64 -11.49 10.12
N PHE A 50 18.08 -10.52 9.40
CA PHE A 50 16.69 -10.61 8.90
C PHE A 50 16.67 -11.33 7.54
N PRO A 51 15.67 -12.19 7.30
CA PRO A 51 14.74 -12.76 8.27
C PRO A 51 15.40 -13.85 9.12
N LYS A 52 14.98 -14.01 10.37
CA LYS A 52 15.49 -15.09 11.24
C LYS A 52 15.08 -16.47 10.75
N ASP A 53 13.94 -16.55 10.13
CA ASP A 53 13.38 -17.74 9.49
C ASP A 53 12.96 -17.34 8.07
N PHE A 54 13.71 -17.77 7.07
CA PHE A 54 13.49 -17.39 5.68
C PHE A 54 12.19 -18.01 5.14
N ASP A 55 11.92 -19.27 5.45
CA ASP A 55 10.77 -19.99 4.92
C ASP A 55 9.46 -19.38 5.48
N ALA A 56 9.43 -19.13 6.79
CA ALA A 56 8.30 -18.47 7.43
C ALA A 56 8.06 -17.05 6.87
N TRP A 57 9.14 -16.29 6.63
CA TRP A 57 9.02 -14.96 6.04
C TRP A 57 8.51 -14.99 4.59
N ALA A 58 8.98 -15.95 3.79
CA ALA A 58 8.52 -16.12 2.42
C ALA A 58 7.04 -16.51 2.37
N GLU A 59 6.59 -17.40 3.28
CA GLU A 59 5.18 -17.77 3.40
C GLU A 59 4.30 -16.58 3.80
N GLU A 60 4.78 -15.68 4.67
CA GLU A 60 4.04 -14.48 5.05
C GLU A 60 3.73 -13.56 3.86
N LEU A 61 4.57 -13.53 2.82
CA LEU A 61 4.34 -12.69 1.63
C LEU A 61 3.06 -13.09 0.90
N ASP A 62 2.74 -14.38 0.84
CA ASP A 62 1.53 -14.90 0.20
C ASP A 62 0.24 -14.48 0.93
N HIS A 63 0.35 -14.14 2.21
CA HIS A 63 -0.79 -13.71 3.02
C HIS A 63 -1.07 -12.21 2.95
N VAL A 64 -0.15 -11.41 2.40
CA VAL A 64 -0.34 -9.96 2.26
C VAL A 64 -1.08 -9.64 0.97
N LYS A 65 -2.42 -9.67 1.02
CA LYS A 65 -3.30 -9.37 -0.11
C LYS A 65 -4.11 -8.09 0.17
N ALA A 66 -3.62 -6.99 -0.38
CA ALA A 66 -4.29 -5.69 -0.22
C ALA A 66 -5.64 -5.66 -0.91
N ILE A 67 -5.83 -6.43 -1.99
CA ILE A 67 -7.10 -6.52 -2.71
C ILE A 67 -8.19 -7.14 -1.83
N ASP A 68 -7.91 -8.24 -1.14
CA ASP A 68 -8.86 -8.90 -0.24
C ASP A 68 -9.15 -8.01 0.98
N SER A 69 -8.08 -7.46 1.56
CA SER A 69 -8.19 -6.54 2.70
C SER A 69 -8.96 -5.27 2.38
N ALA A 70 -8.89 -4.77 1.13
CA ALA A 70 -9.67 -3.60 0.71
C ALA A 70 -11.16 -3.91 0.68
N ALA A 71 -11.56 -5.09 0.19
CA ALA A 71 -12.96 -5.53 0.22
C ALA A 71 -13.47 -5.66 1.67
N GLU A 72 -12.66 -6.20 2.58
CA GLU A 72 -13.00 -6.31 4.01
C GLU A 72 -13.02 -4.94 4.71
N PHE A 73 -12.19 -4.00 4.27
CA PHE A 73 -12.13 -2.65 4.83
C PHE A 73 -13.36 -1.83 4.49
N ALA A 74 -14.05 -2.11 3.39
CA ALA A 74 -15.26 -1.42 2.98
C ALA A 74 -16.36 -1.51 4.06
N PRO A 75 -17.17 -0.48 4.26
CA PRO A 75 -17.24 0.80 3.54
C PRO A 75 -16.40 1.93 4.18
N ARG A 76 -15.42 1.59 5.03
CA ARG A 76 -14.56 2.60 5.70
C ARG A 76 -13.76 3.38 4.65
N SER A 77 -13.39 4.63 4.98
CA SER A 77 -12.75 5.52 4.02
C SER A 77 -11.36 5.03 3.58
N LEU A 78 -11.20 4.74 2.29
CA LEU A 78 -9.94 4.38 1.65
C LEU A 78 -9.58 5.42 0.59
N THR A 79 -8.41 6.04 0.72
CA THR A 79 -7.83 6.90 -0.32
C THR A 79 -6.55 6.26 -0.83
N ILE A 80 -6.42 6.14 -2.15
CA ILE A 80 -5.25 5.58 -2.81
C ILE A 80 -4.64 6.64 -3.73
N LEU A 81 -3.34 6.89 -3.58
CA LEU A 81 -2.57 7.73 -4.49
C LEU A 81 -1.59 6.86 -5.26
N HIS A 82 -1.51 7.04 -6.60
CA HIS A 82 -0.58 6.30 -7.44
C HIS A 82 0.08 7.22 -8.46
N GLY A 83 1.36 7.00 -8.74
CA GLY A 83 2.08 7.70 -9.80
C GLY A 83 1.70 7.13 -11.16
N GLY A 84 1.39 8.01 -12.12
CA GLY A 84 1.02 7.57 -13.47
C GLY A 84 2.17 6.89 -14.22
N ASP A 85 3.41 7.23 -13.86
CA ASP A 85 4.66 6.71 -14.46
C ASP A 85 5.41 5.81 -13.44
N ASP A 86 4.66 5.12 -12.57
CA ASP A 86 5.23 4.17 -11.61
C ASP A 86 5.78 2.94 -12.36
N ASP A 87 7.08 2.73 -12.24
CA ASP A 87 7.84 1.63 -12.86
C ASP A 87 8.13 0.47 -11.90
N VAL A 88 7.63 0.56 -10.65
CA VAL A 88 7.82 -0.45 -9.60
C VAL A 88 6.53 -1.24 -9.35
N VAL A 89 5.42 -0.50 -9.17
CA VAL A 89 4.09 -1.09 -8.97
C VAL A 89 3.17 -0.59 -10.09
N PRO A 90 2.59 -1.48 -10.89
CA PRO A 90 1.67 -1.09 -11.95
C PRO A 90 0.45 -0.32 -11.41
N VAL A 91 0.04 0.76 -12.09
CA VAL A 91 -1.19 1.51 -11.74
C VAL A 91 -2.42 0.59 -11.70
N PHE A 92 -2.38 -0.49 -12.47
CA PHE A 92 -3.42 -1.50 -12.53
C PHE A 92 -3.73 -2.10 -11.15
N ASP A 93 -2.70 -2.35 -10.32
CA ASP A 93 -2.87 -2.88 -8.97
C ASP A 93 -3.74 -1.97 -8.10
N SER A 94 -3.44 -0.67 -8.09
CA SER A 94 -4.25 0.28 -7.34
C SER A 94 -5.69 0.38 -7.85
N ARG A 95 -5.92 0.16 -9.15
CA ARG A 95 -7.28 0.08 -9.69
C ARG A 95 -8.00 -1.16 -9.20
N MET A 96 -7.34 -2.32 -9.20
CA MET A 96 -7.92 -3.56 -8.66
C MET A 96 -8.29 -3.41 -7.19
N VAL A 97 -7.40 -2.82 -6.39
CA VAL A 97 -7.65 -2.56 -4.94
C VAL A 97 -8.83 -1.60 -4.76
N ALA A 98 -8.91 -0.53 -5.57
CA ALA A 98 -10.01 0.43 -5.50
C ALA A 98 -11.34 -0.20 -5.92
N ASP A 99 -11.35 -1.02 -6.97
CA ASP A 99 -12.54 -1.74 -7.45
C ASP A 99 -13.02 -2.75 -6.41
N ALA A 100 -12.12 -3.49 -5.78
CA ALA A 100 -12.46 -4.43 -4.70
C ALA A 100 -13.08 -3.73 -3.49
N HIS A 101 -12.62 -2.54 -3.14
CA HIS A 101 -13.23 -1.72 -2.09
C HIS A 101 -14.61 -1.14 -2.51
N GLY A 102 -14.82 -0.83 -3.77
CA GLY A 102 -16.07 -0.35 -4.35
C GLY A 102 -16.41 1.12 -4.09
N ALA A 103 -15.70 1.81 -3.17
CA ALA A 103 -15.93 3.21 -2.81
C ALA A 103 -14.62 3.97 -2.48
N ALA A 104 -13.46 3.44 -2.88
CA ALA A 104 -12.17 4.09 -2.64
C ALA A 104 -12.00 5.36 -3.49
N ASP A 105 -11.36 6.39 -2.92
CA ASP A 105 -10.92 7.61 -3.63
C ASP A 105 -9.54 7.32 -4.26
N LEU A 106 -9.53 6.87 -5.52
CA LEU A 106 -8.29 6.62 -6.27
C LEU A 106 -7.86 7.86 -7.04
N ARG A 107 -6.63 8.32 -6.81
CA ARG A 107 -6.01 9.46 -7.49
C ARG A 107 -4.72 9.08 -8.16
N ILE A 108 -4.69 9.22 -9.49
CA ILE A 108 -3.50 9.02 -10.30
C ILE A 108 -2.81 10.37 -10.53
N ILE A 109 -1.55 10.47 -10.12
CA ILE A 109 -0.73 11.68 -10.27
C ILE A 109 0.12 11.51 -11.54
N GLN A 110 -0.32 12.14 -12.63
CA GLN A 110 0.35 12.05 -13.92
C GLN A 110 1.79 12.56 -13.85
N GLY A 111 2.73 11.84 -14.47
CA GLY A 111 4.15 12.18 -14.47
C GLY A 111 4.87 11.91 -13.13
N ALA A 112 4.21 11.31 -12.14
CA ALA A 112 4.84 10.88 -10.91
C ALA A 112 5.21 9.40 -10.99
N GLY A 113 6.40 9.04 -10.48
CA GLY A 113 6.84 7.66 -10.31
C GLY A 113 6.44 7.08 -8.95
N HIS A 114 7.09 5.96 -8.57
CA HIS A 114 6.78 5.21 -7.33
C HIS A 114 7.00 6.02 -6.05
N LEU A 115 7.99 6.89 -6.00
CA LEU A 115 8.41 7.61 -4.79
C LEU A 115 7.52 8.81 -4.47
N LEU A 116 6.21 8.61 -4.38
CA LEU A 116 5.19 9.65 -4.14
C LEU A 116 5.43 10.48 -2.88
N ARG A 117 6.15 9.95 -1.89
CA ARG A 117 6.53 10.69 -0.68
C ARG A 117 7.40 11.93 -0.94
N TYR A 118 7.98 12.02 -2.14
CA TYR A 118 8.77 13.18 -2.57
C TYR A 118 8.02 14.05 -3.58
N ASP A 119 6.83 13.66 -4.02
CA ASP A 119 6.02 14.47 -4.95
C ASP A 119 5.15 15.45 -4.14
N PRO A 120 5.35 16.77 -4.31
CA PRO A 120 4.59 17.77 -3.52
C PRO A 120 3.09 17.72 -3.78
N ARG A 121 2.64 17.24 -4.96
CA ARG A 121 1.22 17.06 -5.28
C ARG A 121 0.62 15.92 -4.45
N ALA A 122 1.34 14.79 -4.32
CA ALA A 122 0.92 13.68 -3.48
C ALA A 122 0.84 14.09 -2.00
N ILE A 123 1.84 14.84 -1.53
CA ILE A 123 1.86 15.34 -0.16
C ILE A 123 0.70 16.33 0.09
N ALA A 124 0.41 17.22 -0.84
CA ALA A 124 -0.73 18.14 -0.71
C ALA A 124 -2.07 17.40 -0.62
N VAL A 125 -2.26 16.35 -1.42
CA VAL A 125 -3.45 15.49 -1.36
C VAL A 125 -3.55 14.78 -0.01
N LEU A 126 -2.43 14.22 0.50
CA LEU A 126 -2.39 13.56 1.80
C LEU A 126 -2.74 14.51 2.94
N LEU A 127 -2.16 15.72 2.96
CA LEU A 127 -2.45 16.71 4.00
C LEU A 127 -3.92 17.12 3.99
N GLY A 128 -4.49 17.37 2.80
CA GLY A 128 -5.92 17.66 2.66
C GLY A 128 -6.80 16.48 3.10
N TRP A 129 -6.36 15.23 2.89
CA TRP A 129 -7.04 14.05 3.41
C TRP A 129 -7.00 14.01 4.94
N VAL A 130 -5.83 14.24 5.56
CA VAL A 130 -5.67 14.29 7.04
C VAL A 130 -6.60 15.34 7.64
N ASP A 131 -6.67 16.55 7.06
CA ASP A 131 -7.54 17.59 7.55
C ASP A 131 -9.02 17.17 7.52
N ARG A 132 -9.47 16.55 6.43
CA ARG A 132 -10.86 16.03 6.34
C ARG A 132 -11.15 14.99 7.43
N GLN A 133 -10.21 14.09 7.74
CA GLN A 133 -10.40 13.10 8.79
C GLN A 133 -10.58 13.76 10.17
N ARG A 134 -9.85 14.86 10.46
CA ARG A 134 -9.96 15.57 11.73
C ARG A 134 -11.34 16.21 11.92
N PHE A 135 -11.92 16.75 10.86
CA PHE A 135 -13.25 17.39 10.92
C PHE A 135 -14.41 16.38 11.00
N SER A 136 -14.25 15.20 10.43
CA SER A 136 -15.27 14.13 10.49
C SER A 136 -15.42 13.51 11.90
N HIS A 137 -14.54 13.83 12.84
CA HIS A 137 -14.57 13.32 14.22
C HIS A 137 -15.23 14.28 15.22
N ASN A 138 -15.66 15.46 14.78
CA ASN A 138 -16.26 16.49 15.65
C ASN A 138 -17.78 16.62 15.46
N VAL A 139 -18.43 15.63 14.86
CA VAL A 139 -19.90 15.60 14.68
C VAL A 139 -20.50 14.41 15.41
#